data_8e3540c281f165f6960e09a95bde3db7
#
_entry.id   8e3540c281f165f6960e09a95bde3db7
#
_cell.length_a   1.000
_cell.length_b   1.000
_cell.length_c   1.000
_cell.angle_alpha   90.00
_cell.angle_beta   90.00
_cell.angle_gamma   90.00
#
_symmetry.space_group_name_H-M   'P 1'
#
loop_
_entity.id
_entity.type
_entity.pdbx_description
1 polymer ?
#
loop_
_entity_poly.entity_id
_entity_poly.type
_entity_poly.pdbx_seq_one_letter_code
_entity_poly.pdbx_strand_id
1 'polypeptide(L)'
;MPAVVSHYIMSERLIDDIHEFYPSLKLNRTAFIWGGNGPDFFFCHRIMPWQRGKSYNKIGTLMHKMPAENILGYLVAYAKNYESDTALSYALGFISHYAFDSTAHPYILCRASELAKSEIGLHESTCHNDIEANLDVLLYEHFYNKPLTTINLKTLSPLDSNVMTVIADMMHSLMVMYSLPTMTEREIITAQHDWHNGLALINDKTHFKRKVLSIGEKAVKLPPVLSSLLRPANNKIEYDYANLSHKEWHSPFNPDEIRTDSFYELFDKAHLRSIELISTAMRGDSLKELVHGIPFG
;
A
#
# COMPACT_ATOMS: atom_id res chain seq x y z
N MET A 1 0.83 6.93 -5.93
CA MET A 1 1.48 6.24 -4.79
C MET A 1 0.36 5.75 -3.91
N PRO A 2 0.38 4.49 -3.57
CA PRO A 2 -0.67 3.84 -2.80
C PRO A 2 -0.93 4.50 -1.45
N ALA A 3 -2.01 4.13 -0.81
CA ALA A 3 -2.49 4.60 0.49
C ALA A 3 -1.53 4.26 1.65
N VAL A 4 -0.31 4.83 1.63
CA VAL A 4 0.78 4.48 2.55
C VAL A 4 0.42 4.69 4.02
N VAL A 5 -0.40 5.70 4.32
CA VAL A 5 -0.83 5.98 5.70
C VAL A 5 -1.83 4.93 6.15
N SER A 6 -2.74 4.55 5.28
CA SER A 6 -3.74 3.50 5.56
C SER A 6 -3.08 2.15 5.82
N HIS A 7 -2.10 1.76 4.98
CA HIS A 7 -1.29 0.55 5.20
C HIS A 7 -0.47 0.59 6.49
N TYR A 8 0.09 1.76 6.81
CA TYR A 8 0.81 1.94 8.07
C TYR A 8 -0.12 1.77 9.28
N ILE A 9 -1.30 2.39 9.28
CA ILE A 9 -2.27 2.25 10.37
C ILE A 9 -2.71 0.80 10.52
N MET A 10 -2.97 0.10 9.41
CA MET A 10 -3.28 -1.33 9.42
C MET A 10 -2.14 -2.13 10.07
N SER A 11 -0.90 -1.86 9.67
CA SER A 11 0.27 -2.54 10.24
C SER A 11 0.43 -2.31 11.74
N GLU A 12 0.26 -1.07 12.23
CA GLU A 12 0.36 -0.75 13.66
C GLU A 12 -0.67 -1.52 14.49
N ARG A 13 -1.91 -1.54 14.04
CA ARG A 13 -2.98 -2.25 14.75
C ARG A 13 -2.74 -3.75 14.77
N LEU A 14 -2.31 -4.33 13.65
CA LEU A 14 -2.01 -5.77 13.58
C LEU A 14 -0.79 -6.16 14.42
N ILE A 15 0.20 -5.28 14.59
CA ILE A 15 1.34 -5.55 15.47
C ILE A 15 0.88 -5.75 16.91
N ASP A 16 -0.06 -4.93 17.38
CA ASP A 16 -0.61 -5.06 18.73
C ASP A 16 -1.36 -6.40 18.89
N ASP A 17 -2.24 -6.75 17.94
CA ASP A 17 -2.96 -8.02 17.95
C ASP A 17 -2.02 -9.24 17.86
N ILE A 18 -0.97 -9.16 17.03
CA ILE A 18 0.00 -10.25 16.90
C ILE A 18 0.77 -10.45 18.20
N HIS A 19 1.15 -9.38 18.90
CA HIS A 19 1.79 -9.49 20.21
C HIS A 19 0.85 -10.12 21.23
N GLU A 20 -0.44 -9.86 21.17
CA GLU A 20 -1.43 -10.47 22.05
C GLU A 20 -1.63 -11.97 21.74
N PHE A 21 -1.82 -12.32 20.45
CA PHE A 21 -2.11 -13.71 20.05
C PHE A 21 -0.87 -14.60 20.02
N TYR A 22 0.31 -14.03 19.77
CA TYR A 22 1.57 -14.73 19.64
C TYR A 22 2.69 -14.10 20.47
N PRO A 23 2.58 -14.08 21.82
CA PRO A 23 3.50 -13.34 22.68
C PRO A 23 4.96 -13.86 22.64
N SER A 24 5.18 -15.07 22.13
CA SER A 24 6.51 -15.66 21.94
C SER A 24 7.16 -15.27 20.60
N LEU A 25 6.40 -14.68 19.67
CA LEU A 25 6.92 -14.28 18.36
C LEU A 25 7.81 -13.04 18.50
N LYS A 26 9.04 -13.17 18.01
CA LYS A 26 9.97 -12.04 17.95
C LYS A 26 9.68 -11.19 16.72
N LEU A 27 8.57 -10.43 16.78
CA LEU A 27 8.15 -9.59 15.67
C LEU A 27 9.10 -8.40 15.50
N ASN A 28 9.73 -8.29 14.33
CA ASN A 28 10.48 -7.10 13.93
C ASN A 28 9.50 -6.06 13.36
N ARG A 29 9.16 -5.05 14.17
CA ARG A 29 8.20 -4.00 13.80
C ARG A 29 8.57 -3.29 12.49
N THR A 30 9.84 -2.96 12.28
CA THR A 30 10.29 -2.30 11.04
C THR A 30 10.05 -3.18 9.82
N ALA A 31 10.39 -4.46 9.90
CA ALA A 31 10.17 -5.42 8.81
C ALA A 31 8.66 -5.60 8.53
N PHE A 32 7.83 -5.69 9.56
CA PHE A 32 6.38 -5.80 9.40
C PHE A 32 5.79 -4.58 8.70
N ILE A 33 6.17 -3.37 9.08
CA ILE A 33 5.74 -2.13 8.43
C ILE A 33 6.19 -2.09 6.96
N TRP A 34 7.41 -2.52 6.64
CA TRP A 34 7.86 -2.65 5.26
C TRP A 34 7.04 -3.67 4.48
N GLY A 35 6.69 -4.80 5.11
CA GLY A 35 5.77 -5.77 4.54
C GLY A 35 4.39 -5.17 4.27
N GLY A 36 3.87 -4.35 5.19
CA GLY A 36 2.61 -3.63 5.03
C GLY A 36 2.58 -2.68 3.82
N ASN A 37 3.73 -2.20 3.35
CA ASN A 37 3.81 -1.50 2.07
C ASN A 37 3.80 -2.47 0.86
N GLY A 38 3.87 -3.77 1.06
CA GLY A 38 3.87 -4.77 -0.01
C GLY A 38 4.93 -4.51 -1.08
N PRO A 39 4.57 -4.65 -2.37
CA PRO A 39 5.45 -4.36 -3.49
C PRO A 39 5.47 -2.89 -3.91
N ASP A 40 4.74 -2.01 -3.22
CA ASP A 40 4.51 -0.62 -3.63
C ASP A 40 5.76 0.24 -3.65
N PHE A 41 6.74 -0.08 -2.78
CA PHE A 41 7.99 0.67 -2.76
C PHE A 41 8.74 0.61 -4.09
N PHE A 42 8.49 -0.39 -4.94
CA PHE A 42 9.07 -0.44 -6.29
C PHE A 42 8.56 0.67 -7.20
N PHE A 43 7.35 1.18 -7.00
CA PHE A 43 6.82 2.28 -7.81
C PHE A 43 7.69 3.54 -7.76
N CYS A 44 8.47 3.72 -6.70
CA CYS A 44 9.37 4.85 -6.53
C CYS A 44 10.78 4.64 -7.13
N HIS A 45 11.11 3.42 -7.61
CA HIS A 45 12.46 3.13 -8.06
C HIS A 45 12.87 3.98 -9.27
N ARG A 46 13.82 4.89 -9.03
CA ARG A 46 14.42 5.78 -10.04
C ARG A 46 13.39 6.51 -10.90
N ILE A 47 12.37 7.08 -10.27
CA ILE A 47 11.35 7.88 -10.98
C ILE A 47 11.75 9.35 -11.15
N MET A 48 12.76 9.82 -10.41
CA MET A 48 13.19 11.21 -10.48
C MET A 48 14.12 11.47 -11.68
N PRO A 49 13.95 12.60 -12.40
CA PRO A 49 14.68 12.86 -13.65
C PRO A 49 16.21 12.93 -13.49
N TRP A 50 16.71 13.17 -12.28
CA TRP A 50 18.16 13.18 -11.99
C TRP A 50 18.74 11.82 -11.62
N GLN A 51 17.90 10.80 -11.40
CA GLN A 51 18.36 9.44 -11.09
C GLN A 51 18.82 8.74 -12.37
N ARG A 52 20.00 8.11 -12.29
CA ARG A 52 20.60 7.41 -13.42
C ARG A 52 20.38 5.92 -13.35
N GLY A 53 20.38 5.27 -14.52
CA GLY A 53 20.21 3.83 -14.66
C GLY A 53 18.77 3.43 -15.03
N LYS A 54 18.57 2.14 -15.23
CA LYS A 54 17.25 1.57 -15.58
C LYS A 54 16.31 1.68 -14.38
N SER A 55 15.10 2.17 -14.61
CA SER A 55 14.02 2.09 -13.62
C SER A 55 13.32 0.72 -13.70
N TYR A 56 12.99 0.18 -12.54
CA TYR A 56 12.22 -1.05 -12.38
C TYR A 56 10.85 -0.78 -11.71
N ASN A 57 10.33 0.43 -11.80
CA ASN A 57 9.08 0.83 -11.17
C ASN A 57 7.86 -0.03 -11.57
N LYS A 58 7.91 -0.69 -12.72
CA LYS A 58 6.86 -1.61 -13.18
C LYS A 58 6.81 -2.94 -12.41
N ILE A 59 7.82 -3.26 -11.60
CA ILE A 59 7.83 -4.49 -10.79
C ILE A 59 6.68 -4.52 -9.80
N GLY A 60 6.37 -3.39 -9.16
CA GLY A 60 5.19 -3.28 -8.30
C GLY A 60 3.92 -3.74 -9.02
N THR A 61 3.64 -3.21 -10.22
CA THR A 61 2.48 -3.63 -11.03
C THR A 61 2.53 -5.11 -11.41
N LEU A 62 3.70 -5.65 -11.72
CA LEU A 62 3.82 -7.07 -12.07
C LEU A 62 3.51 -7.95 -10.87
N MET A 63 3.98 -7.60 -9.69
CA MET A 63 3.70 -8.34 -8.46
C MET A 63 2.22 -8.31 -8.08
N HIS A 64 1.54 -7.17 -8.20
CA HIS A 64 0.09 -7.09 -7.97
C HIS A 64 -0.74 -7.96 -8.95
N LYS A 65 -0.18 -8.30 -10.11
CA LYS A 65 -0.85 -9.17 -11.10
C LYS A 65 -0.54 -10.66 -10.92
N MET A 66 0.39 -11.00 -10.03
CA MET A 66 0.67 -12.40 -9.75
C MET A 66 -0.47 -13.02 -8.91
N PRO A 67 -0.70 -14.35 -9.04
CA PRO A 67 -1.56 -15.04 -8.10
C PRO A 67 -1.05 -14.85 -6.66
N ALA A 68 -1.94 -14.39 -5.78
CA ALA A 68 -1.58 -14.06 -4.39
C ALA A 68 -0.99 -15.26 -3.65
N GLU A 69 -1.53 -16.46 -3.89
CA GLU A 69 -1.02 -17.71 -3.30
C GLU A 69 0.47 -17.96 -3.60
N ASN A 70 0.94 -17.52 -4.77
CA ASN A 70 2.35 -17.70 -5.16
C ASN A 70 3.26 -16.78 -4.35
N ILE A 71 2.93 -15.49 -4.27
CA ILE A 71 3.76 -14.52 -3.55
C ILE A 71 3.72 -14.80 -2.04
N LEU A 72 2.52 -14.88 -1.47
CA LEU A 72 2.37 -15.04 -0.03
C LEU A 72 2.96 -16.37 0.44
N GLY A 73 2.68 -17.46 -0.29
CA GLY A 73 3.23 -18.77 0.00
C GLY A 73 4.76 -18.78 -0.06
N TYR A 74 5.35 -18.14 -1.09
CA TYR A 74 6.80 -18.03 -1.22
C TYR A 74 7.44 -17.27 -0.05
N LEU A 75 6.90 -16.09 0.31
CA LEU A 75 7.46 -15.25 1.37
C LEU A 75 7.45 -15.98 2.74
N VAL A 76 6.35 -16.66 3.06
CA VAL A 76 6.26 -17.46 4.29
C VAL A 76 7.22 -18.63 4.27
N ALA A 77 7.31 -19.36 3.14
CA ALA A 77 8.24 -20.49 2.99
C ALA A 77 9.70 -20.04 3.09
N TYR A 78 10.05 -18.92 2.45
CA TYR A 78 11.39 -18.33 2.55
C TYR A 78 11.75 -18.04 4.02
N ALA A 79 10.88 -17.33 4.74
CA ALA A 79 11.12 -16.98 6.14
C ALA A 79 11.34 -18.20 7.04
N LYS A 80 10.55 -19.26 6.82
CA LYS A 80 10.70 -20.54 7.55
C LYS A 80 11.99 -21.28 7.21
N ASN A 81 12.35 -21.33 5.92
CA ASN A 81 13.55 -22.03 5.47
C ASN A 81 14.85 -21.38 5.98
N TYR A 82 14.87 -20.07 6.15
CA TYR A 82 16.02 -19.33 6.66
C TYR A 82 15.95 -19.04 8.17
N GLU A 83 14.91 -19.53 8.85
CA GLU A 83 14.67 -19.34 10.30
C GLU A 83 14.83 -17.86 10.72
N SER A 84 14.33 -16.93 9.88
CA SER A 84 14.55 -15.50 10.06
C SER A 84 13.29 -14.81 10.60
N ASP A 85 13.36 -14.35 11.85
CA ASP A 85 12.29 -13.54 12.46
C ASP A 85 12.00 -12.24 11.66
N THR A 86 13.04 -11.63 11.08
CA THR A 86 12.90 -10.44 10.23
C THR A 86 12.18 -10.74 8.94
N ALA A 87 12.55 -11.82 8.25
CA ALA A 87 11.88 -12.26 7.03
C ALA A 87 10.42 -12.68 7.31
N LEU A 88 10.16 -13.37 8.42
CA LEU A 88 8.81 -13.73 8.84
C LEU A 88 7.97 -12.47 9.10
N SER A 89 8.51 -11.53 9.84
CA SER A 89 7.81 -10.25 10.11
C SER A 89 7.45 -9.52 8.82
N TYR A 90 8.36 -9.46 7.85
CA TYR A 90 8.07 -8.90 6.54
C TYR A 90 6.99 -9.67 5.79
N ALA A 91 7.05 -11.02 5.78
CA ALA A 91 6.05 -11.86 5.14
C ALA A 91 4.64 -11.66 5.74
N LEU A 92 4.54 -11.57 7.08
CA LEU A 92 3.27 -11.30 7.77
C LEU A 92 2.73 -9.90 7.45
N GLY A 93 3.62 -8.90 7.40
CA GLY A 93 3.24 -7.55 6.94
C GLY A 93 2.76 -7.56 5.49
N PHE A 94 3.40 -8.33 4.60
CA PHE A 94 2.98 -8.43 3.20
C PHE A 94 1.60 -9.13 3.05
N ILE A 95 1.28 -10.08 3.93
CA ILE A 95 -0.07 -10.64 4.03
C ILE A 95 -1.08 -9.56 4.39
N SER A 96 -0.75 -8.64 5.32
CA SER A 96 -1.64 -7.54 5.68
C SER A 96 -1.86 -6.55 4.53
N HIS A 97 -0.80 -6.27 3.75
CA HIS A 97 -0.92 -5.48 2.54
C HIS A 97 -1.93 -6.10 1.57
N TYR A 98 -1.75 -7.38 1.24
CA TYR A 98 -2.67 -8.10 0.37
C TYR A 98 -4.11 -8.10 0.90
N ALA A 99 -4.30 -8.38 2.19
CA ALA A 99 -5.63 -8.42 2.78
C ALA A 99 -6.33 -7.07 2.68
N PHE A 100 -5.60 -5.97 2.89
CA PHE A 100 -6.15 -4.63 2.79
C PHE A 100 -6.47 -4.26 1.35
N ASP A 101 -5.53 -4.44 0.43
CA ASP A 101 -5.72 -4.13 -0.98
C ASP A 101 -6.88 -4.91 -1.58
N SER A 102 -6.90 -6.23 -1.44
CA SER A 102 -7.97 -7.07 -1.98
C SER A 102 -9.37 -6.75 -1.42
N THR A 103 -9.44 -6.09 -0.24
CA THR A 103 -10.71 -5.69 0.39
C THR A 103 -11.11 -4.26 0.03
N ALA A 104 -10.17 -3.31 -0.02
CA ALA A 104 -10.44 -1.88 -0.17
C ALA A 104 -10.37 -1.39 -1.62
N HIS A 105 -9.45 -1.91 -2.45
CA HIS A 105 -9.30 -1.47 -3.84
C HIS A 105 -10.55 -1.60 -4.71
N PRO A 106 -11.41 -2.64 -4.57
CA PRO A 106 -12.65 -2.68 -5.33
C PRO A 106 -13.51 -1.42 -5.16
N TYR A 107 -13.57 -0.89 -3.93
CA TYR A 107 -14.24 0.38 -3.64
C TYR A 107 -13.53 1.57 -4.29
N ILE A 108 -12.22 1.67 -4.11
CA ILE A 108 -11.40 2.78 -4.64
C ILE A 108 -11.52 2.84 -6.16
N LEU A 109 -11.42 1.70 -6.85
CA LEU A 109 -11.56 1.60 -8.31
C LEU A 109 -12.95 2.01 -8.80
N CYS A 110 -14.01 1.57 -8.11
CA CYS A 110 -15.38 1.98 -8.43
C CYS A 110 -15.54 3.49 -8.34
N ARG A 111 -15.13 4.09 -7.20
CA ARG A 111 -15.24 5.55 -6.99
C ARG A 111 -14.33 6.35 -7.94
N ALA A 112 -13.16 5.84 -8.29
CA ALA A 112 -12.27 6.48 -9.27
C ALA A 112 -12.90 6.53 -10.65
N SER A 113 -13.55 5.44 -11.07
CA SER A 113 -14.27 5.39 -12.35
C SER A 113 -15.48 6.33 -12.37
N GLU A 114 -16.26 6.39 -11.28
CA GLU A 114 -17.39 7.30 -11.14
C GLU A 114 -16.93 8.76 -11.21
N LEU A 115 -15.89 9.12 -10.47
CA LEU A 115 -15.35 10.48 -10.42
C LEU A 115 -14.79 10.90 -11.78
N ALA A 116 -14.06 10.02 -12.47
CA ALA A 116 -13.53 10.28 -13.80
C ALA A 116 -14.64 10.49 -14.85
N LYS A 117 -15.79 9.82 -14.71
CA LYS A 117 -16.96 10.02 -15.59
C LYS A 117 -17.70 11.33 -15.30
N SER A 118 -17.69 11.77 -14.04
CA SER A 118 -18.40 13.00 -13.64
C SER A 118 -17.64 14.29 -13.98
N GLU A 119 -16.30 14.22 -14.08
CA GLU A 119 -15.44 15.37 -14.36
C GLU A 119 -14.73 15.24 -15.72
N ILE A 120 -15.06 16.14 -16.64
CA ILE A 120 -14.47 16.14 -18.00
C ILE A 120 -12.96 16.37 -17.93
N GLY A 121 -12.19 15.42 -18.46
CA GLY A 121 -10.73 15.53 -18.61
C GLY A 121 -9.90 14.92 -17.47
N LEU A 122 -10.53 14.29 -16.49
CA LEU A 122 -9.81 13.51 -15.48
C LEU A 122 -9.64 12.04 -15.93
N HIS A 123 -8.45 11.51 -15.67
CA HIS A 123 -8.16 10.08 -15.86
C HIS A 123 -8.46 9.31 -14.58
N GLU A 124 -8.94 8.06 -14.71
CA GLU A 124 -9.21 7.19 -13.56
C GLU A 124 -8.02 7.06 -12.61
N SER A 125 -6.79 6.96 -13.15
CA SER A 125 -5.57 6.89 -12.33
C SER A 125 -5.34 8.15 -11.49
N THR A 126 -5.75 9.32 -11.97
CA THR A 126 -5.66 10.57 -11.21
C THR A 126 -6.69 10.59 -10.10
N CYS A 127 -7.92 10.20 -10.41
CA CYS A 127 -9.00 10.07 -9.42
C CYS A 127 -8.67 9.03 -8.36
N HIS A 128 -8.10 7.90 -8.75
CA HIS A 128 -7.62 6.86 -7.85
C HIS A 128 -6.60 7.43 -6.83
N ASN A 129 -5.56 8.11 -7.31
CA ASN A 129 -4.57 8.73 -6.43
C ASN A 129 -5.17 9.80 -5.49
N ASP A 130 -6.12 10.60 -5.99
CA ASP A 130 -6.79 11.62 -5.18
C ASP A 130 -7.66 11.00 -4.09
N ILE A 131 -8.39 9.94 -4.42
CA ILE A 131 -9.20 9.18 -3.45
C ILE A 131 -8.31 8.61 -2.36
N GLU A 132 -7.24 7.88 -2.71
CA GLU A 132 -6.30 7.32 -1.74
C GLU A 132 -5.66 8.39 -0.85
N ALA A 133 -5.28 9.53 -1.44
CA ALA A 133 -4.69 10.63 -0.68
C ALA A 133 -5.66 11.22 0.35
N ASN A 134 -6.95 11.31 0.02
CA ASN A 134 -7.99 11.77 0.94
C ASN A 134 -8.33 10.72 2.00
N LEU A 135 -8.41 9.44 1.62
CA LEU A 135 -8.65 8.34 2.55
C LEU A 135 -7.52 8.19 3.58
N ASP A 136 -6.26 8.39 3.17
CA ASP A 136 -5.11 8.44 4.09
C ASP A 136 -5.30 9.52 5.18
N VAL A 137 -5.76 10.71 4.80
CA VAL A 137 -6.01 11.81 5.75
C VAL A 137 -7.16 11.47 6.68
N LEU A 138 -8.28 11.00 6.12
CA LEU A 138 -9.48 10.65 6.88
C LEU A 138 -9.21 9.55 7.90
N LEU A 139 -8.51 8.49 7.47
CA LEU A 139 -8.19 7.37 8.34
C LEU A 139 -7.23 7.78 9.46
N TYR A 140 -6.21 8.59 9.14
CA TYR A 140 -5.28 9.10 10.14
C TYR A 140 -5.99 9.95 11.21
N GLU A 141 -6.87 10.86 10.79
CA GLU A 141 -7.66 11.68 11.74
C GLU A 141 -8.62 10.84 12.57
N HIS A 142 -9.24 9.82 11.97
CA HIS A 142 -10.15 8.91 12.66
C HIS A 142 -9.44 8.16 13.80
N PHE A 143 -8.26 7.58 13.54
CA PHE A 143 -7.57 6.76 14.54
C PHE A 143 -6.74 7.57 15.55
N TYR A 144 -6.16 8.70 15.13
CA TYR A 144 -5.25 9.45 15.99
C TYR A 144 -5.82 10.76 16.51
N ASN A 145 -7.00 11.17 16.05
CA ASN A 145 -7.65 12.45 16.37
C ASN A 145 -6.69 13.65 16.19
N LYS A 146 -5.87 13.61 15.15
CA LYS A 146 -4.87 14.62 14.79
C LYS A 146 -4.77 14.76 13.28
N PRO A 147 -4.50 15.98 12.77
CA PRO A 147 -4.26 16.16 11.33
C PRO A 147 -3.02 15.39 10.87
N LEU A 148 -3.07 14.80 9.68
CA LEU A 148 -1.94 14.09 9.08
C LEU A 148 -0.70 14.99 8.91
N THR A 149 -0.89 16.31 8.81
CA THR A 149 0.19 17.31 8.71
C THR A 149 1.09 17.36 9.94
N THR A 150 0.69 16.75 11.07
CA THR A 150 1.47 16.71 12.31
C THR A 150 2.65 15.75 12.24
N ILE A 151 2.63 14.78 11.32
CA ILE A 151 3.70 13.79 11.20
C ILE A 151 4.63 14.07 10.01
N ASN A 152 5.79 13.43 10.04
CA ASN A 152 6.67 13.31 8.89
C ASN A 152 6.43 11.94 8.24
N LEU A 153 5.90 11.90 7.01
CA LEU A 153 5.57 10.65 6.33
C LEU A 153 6.76 9.70 6.16
N LYS A 154 8.01 10.19 6.23
CA LYS A 154 9.20 9.33 6.23
C LYS A 154 9.24 8.37 7.42
N THR A 155 8.63 8.74 8.54
CA THR A 155 8.57 7.86 9.73
C THR A 155 7.70 6.63 9.54
N LEU A 156 6.84 6.62 8.50
CA LEU A 156 5.97 5.49 8.14
C LEU A 156 6.72 4.35 7.43
N SER A 157 7.96 4.59 6.99
CA SER A 157 8.82 3.56 6.38
C SER A 157 10.26 3.79 6.86
N PRO A 158 10.56 3.44 8.13
CA PRO A 158 11.86 3.70 8.72
C PRO A 158 12.96 2.88 8.04
N LEU A 159 14.15 3.47 7.89
CA LEU A 159 15.31 2.79 7.32
C LEU A 159 16.05 2.03 8.42
N ASP A 160 16.27 0.73 8.19
CA ASP A 160 17.11 -0.14 8.97
C ASP A 160 17.91 -1.02 8.01
N SER A 161 19.23 -0.93 8.04
CA SER A 161 20.10 -1.59 7.07
C SER A 161 19.98 -3.11 7.09
N ASN A 162 19.78 -3.71 8.26
CA ASN A 162 19.64 -5.16 8.39
C ASN A 162 18.29 -5.62 7.82
N VAL A 163 17.21 -4.92 8.15
CA VAL A 163 15.87 -5.20 7.60
C VAL A 163 15.88 -5.03 6.09
N MET A 164 16.46 -3.95 5.59
CA MET A 164 16.52 -3.67 4.14
C MET A 164 17.28 -4.74 3.37
N THR A 165 18.36 -5.26 3.93
CA THR A 165 19.14 -6.34 3.32
C THR A 165 18.34 -7.65 3.27
N VAL A 166 17.66 -8.02 4.35
CA VAL A 166 16.81 -9.23 4.38
C VAL A 166 15.67 -9.12 3.37
N ILE A 167 15.02 -7.98 3.29
CA ILE A 167 13.95 -7.74 2.30
C ILE A 167 14.51 -7.82 0.88
N ALA A 168 15.70 -7.26 0.64
CA ALA A 168 16.31 -7.25 -0.69
C ALA A 168 16.65 -8.67 -1.16
N ASP A 169 17.23 -9.51 -0.31
CA ASP A 169 17.54 -10.92 -0.62
C ASP A 169 16.24 -11.71 -0.89
N MET A 170 15.23 -11.56 -0.01
CA MET A 170 13.94 -12.22 -0.18
C MET A 170 13.25 -11.83 -1.49
N MET A 171 13.23 -10.53 -1.83
CA MET A 171 12.60 -10.05 -3.06
C MET A 171 13.40 -10.44 -4.31
N HIS A 172 14.73 -10.40 -4.26
CA HIS A 172 15.58 -10.89 -5.33
C HIS A 172 15.30 -12.38 -5.62
N SER A 173 15.29 -13.20 -4.59
CA SER A 173 15.02 -14.65 -4.69
C SER A 173 13.61 -14.92 -5.24
N LEU A 174 12.60 -14.14 -4.83
CA LEU A 174 11.23 -14.23 -5.38
C LEU A 174 11.22 -13.90 -6.89
N MET A 175 11.91 -12.82 -7.30
CA MET A 175 11.98 -12.43 -8.70
C MET A 175 12.62 -13.52 -9.55
N VAL A 176 13.69 -14.16 -9.06
CA VAL A 176 14.35 -15.29 -9.74
C VAL A 176 13.40 -16.47 -9.84
N MET A 177 12.74 -16.86 -8.75
CA MET A 177 11.84 -18.01 -8.69
C MET A 177 10.71 -17.90 -9.72
N TYR A 178 10.12 -16.71 -9.86
CA TYR A 178 8.96 -16.48 -10.76
C TYR A 178 9.34 -15.84 -12.09
N SER A 179 10.62 -15.80 -12.45
CA SER A 179 11.12 -15.26 -13.72
C SER A 179 10.64 -13.83 -13.99
N LEU A 180 10.53 -13.03 -12.94
CA LEU A 180 10.26 -11.60 -13.07
C LEU A 180 11.52 -10.85 -13.57
N PRO A 181 11.38 -9.62 -14.09
CA PRO A 181 12.55 -8.78 -14.37
C PRO A 181 13.40 -8.62 -13.11
N THR A 182 14.54 -9.29 -13.06
CA THR A 182 15.35 -9.42 -11.85
C THR A 182 16.12 -8.15 -11.56
N MET A 183 16.00 -7.65 -10.33
CA MET A 183 16.83 -6.60 -9.75
C MET A 183 17.91 -7.23 -8.88
N THR A 184 19.06 -6.61 -8.82
CA THR A 184 20.06 -6.94 -7.80
C THR A 184 19.57 -6.48 -6.42
N GLU A 185 20.06 -7.10 -5.35
CA GLU A 185 19.75 -6.65 -3.97
C GLU A 185 20.05 -5.15 -3.77
N ARG A 186 21.16 -4.65 -4.34
CA ARG A 186 21.51 -3.23 -4.29
C ARG A 186 20.45 -2.35 -4.96
N GLU A 187 19.86 -2.78 -6.06
CA GLU A 187 18.78 -2.04 -6.73
C GLU A 187 17.49 -2.08 -5.91
N ILE A 188 17.21 -3.20 -5.23
CA ILE A 188 16.06 -3.30 -4.33
C ILE A 188 16.25 -2.39 -3.11
N ILE A 189 17.45 -2.35 -2.52
CA ILE A 189 17.78 -1.39 -1.46
C ILE A 189 17.64 0.05 -1.96
N THR A 190 18.03 0.31 -3.22
CA THR A 190 17.79 1.63 -3.84
C THR A 190 16.29 1.96 -3.92
N ALA A 191 15.44 0.99 -4.28
CA ALA A 191 13.99 1.19 -4.33
C ALA A 191 13.41 1.53 -2.94
N GLN A 192 13.90 0.88 -1.88
CA GLN A 192 13.52 1.21 -0.50
C GLN A 192 13.92 2.63 -0.10
N HIS A 193 15.13 3.07 -0.46
CA HIS A 193 15.55 4.46 -0.25
C HIS A 193 14.73 5.45 -1.07
N ASP A 194 14.44 5.13 -2.32
CA ASP A 194 13.64 5.97 -3.22
C ASP A 194 12.22 6.13 -2.67
N TRP A 195 11.62 5.06 -2.16
CA TRP A 195 10.33 5.09 -1.48
C TRP A 195 10.36 6.00 -0.25
N HIS A 196 11.28 5.75 0.69
CA HIS A 196 11.44 6.57 1.88
C HIS A 196 11.63 8.06 1.57
N ASN A 197 12.43 8.39 0.54
CA ASN A 197 12.62 9.76 0.11
C ASN A 197 11.40 10.33 -0.63
N GLY A 198 10.68 9.50 -1.39
CA GLY A 198 9.42 9.84 -2.06
C GLY A 198 8.34 10.30 -1.07
N LEU A 199 8.28 9.68 0.12
CA LEU A 199 7.37 10.08 1.18
C LEU A 199 7.58 11.54 1.63
N ALA A 200 8.81 12.05 1.60
CA ALA A 200 9.09 13.46 1.89
C ALA A 200 8.52 14.40 0.81
N LEU A 201 8.44 13.93 -0.44
CA LEU A 201 7.92 14.74 -1.55
C LEU A 201 6.41 14.90 -1.46
N ILE A 202 5.69 13.83 -1.11
CA ILE A 202 4.23 13.85 -1.00
C ILE A 202 3.74 14.45 0.33
N ASN A 203 4.63 14.69 1.29
CA ASN A 203 4.33 15.35 2.54
C ASN A 203 4.19 16.87 2.31
N ASP A 204 2.95 17.36 2.25
CA ASP A 204 2.63 18.78 2.03
C ASP A 204 1.90 19.38 3.23
N LYS A 205 2.67 19.74 4.26
CA LYS A 205 2.12 20.29 5.52
C LYS A 205 1.37 21.62 5.37
N THR A 206 1.60 22.33 4.27
CA THR A 206 1.10 23.71 4.07
C THR A 206 0.22 23.89 2.85
N HIS A 207 -0.07 22.84 2.08
CA HIS A 207 -0.70 22.87 0.74
C HIS A 207 0.06 23.67 -0.33
N PHE A 208 1.22 24.19 0.01
CA PHE A 208 1.98 25.00 -0.93
C PHE A 208 2.46 24.19 -2.13
N LYS A 209 2.98 22.97 -1.87
CA LYS A 209 3.47 22.09 -2.94
C LYS A 209 2.32 21.69 -3.89
N ARG A 210 1.18 21.26 -3.35
CA ARG A 210 0.00 20.88 -4.14
C ARG A 210 -0.48 22.03 -5.01
N LYS A 211 -0.55 23.25 -4.44
CA LYS A 211 -0.97 24.46 -5.17
C LYS A 211 0.00 24.80 -6.31
N VAL A 212 1.32 24.77 -6.05
CA VAL A 212 2.33 25.07 -7.07
C VAL A 212 2.31 24.03 -8.19
N LEU A 213 2.27 22.73 -7.84
CA LEU A 213 2.19 21.66 -8.83
C LEU A 213 0.92 21.75 -9.68
N SER A 214 -0.25 21.97 -9.06
CA SER A 214 -1.51 22.11 -9.78
C SER A 214 -1.51 23.30 -10.75
N ILE A 215 -0.90 24.44 -10.37
CA ILE A 215 -0.74 25.58 -11.27
C ILE A 215 0.19 25.22 -12.43
N GLY A 216 1.32 24.55 -12.14
CA GLY A 216 2.27 24.11 -13.16
C GLY A 216 1.65 23.12 -14.15
N GLU A 217 0.96 22.10 -13.65
CA GLU A 217 0.25 21.12 -14.49
C GLU A 217 -0.79 21.80 -15.41
N LYS A 218 -1.58 22.71 -14.87
CA LYS A 218 -2.55 23.51 -15.66
C LYS A 218 -1.88 24.37 -16.72
N ALA A 219 -0.76 25.01 -16.39
CA ALA A 219 -0.03 25.88 -17.32
C ALA A 219 0.51 25.13 -18.54
N VAL A 220 0.94 23.87 -18.34
CA VAL A 220 1.44 22.99 -19.43
C VAL A 220 0.37 22.04 -19.97
N LYS A 221 -0.89 22.23 -19.58
CA LYS A 221 -2.06 21.41 -19.99
C LYS A 221 -1.88 19.91 -19.71
N LEU A 222 -1.19 19.58 -18.63
CA LEU A 222 -1.10 18.21 -18.12
C LEU A 222 -2.23 17.92 -17.12
N PRO A 223 -2.72 16.68 -17.06
CA PRO A 223 -3.64 16.27 -16.00
C PRO A 223 -2.95 16.37 -14.62
N PRO A 224 -3.71 16.52 -13.52
CA PRO A 224 -3.17 16.71 -12.16
C PRO A 224 -2.57 15.43 -11.57
N VAL A 225 -1.58 14.85 -12.23
CA VAL A 225 -0.95 13.57 -11.86
C VAL A 225 -0.09 13.70 -10.61
N LEU A 226 0.76 14.73 -10.55
CA LEU A 226 1.67 14.92 -9.41
C LEU A 226 0.95 15.57 -8.23
N SER A 227 0.06 16.52 -8.50
CA SER A 227 -0.71 17.17 -7.44
C SER A 227 -1.70 16.23 -6.75
N SER A 228 -2.25 15.22 -7.45
CA SER A 228 -3.14 14.21 -6.85
C SER A 228 -2.44 13.27 -5.87
N LEU A 229 -1.12 13.10 -5.98
CA LEU A 229 -0.34 12.28 -5.05
C LEU A 229 -0.10 12.96 -3.69
N LEU A 230 -0.29 14.28 -3.62
CA LEU A 230 -0.03 15.03 -2.39
C LEU A 230 -1.25 14.97 -1.46
N ARG A 231 -1.00 14.59 -0.20
CA ARG A 231 -2.07 14.49 0.80
C ARG A 231 -2.63 15.89 1.09
N PRO A 232 -3.96 16.07 1.06
CA PRO A 232 -4.57 17.34 1.42
C PRO A 232 -4.33 17.64 2.91
N ALA A 233 -4.11 18.92 3.28
CA ALA A 233 -3.88 19.31 4.68
C ALA A 233 -5.18 19.56 5.46
N ASN A 234 -6.30 19.79 4.78
CA ASN A 234 -7.60 20.08 5.41
C ASN A 234 -8.71 19.21 4.81
N ASN A 235 -9.52 18.65 5.70
CA ASN A 235 -10.72 17.86 5.37
C ASN A 235 -11.94 18.71 5.00
N LYS A 236 -11.78 19.83 4.30
CA LYS A 236 -12.91 20.44 3.62
C LYS A 236 -13.23 19.62 2.38
N ILE A 237 -13.75 18.43 2.65
CA ILE A 237 -14.03 17.43 1.64
C ILE A 237 -15.47 17.66 1.21
N GLU A 238 -15.65 18.18 -0.01
CA GLU A 238 -16.95 18.31 -0.65
C GLU A 238 -17.48 16.96 -1.15
N TYR A 239 -16.59 15.95 -1.30
CA TYR A 239 -16.90 14.63 -1.79
C TYR A 239 -16.81 13.59 -0.66
N ASP A 240 -17.78 12.69 -0.59
CA ASP A 240 -17.85 11.61 0.41
C ASP A 240 -16.89 10.46 0.05
N TYR A 241 -15.58 10.71 0.17
CA TYR A 241 -14.54 9.72 -0.14
C TYR A 241 -14.67 8.44 0.69
N ALA A 242 -15.12 8.53 1.92
CA ALA A 242 -15.24 7.39 2.82
C ALA A 242 -16.60 6.67 2.73
N ASN A 243 -17.51 7.09 1.86
CA ASN A 243 -18.85 6.56 1.73
C ASN A 243 -19.66 6.55 3.05
N LEU A 244 -19.57 7.62 3.83
CA LEU A 244 -20.30 7.74 5.08
C LEU A 244 -21.83 7.80 4.87
N SER A 245 -22.25 8.19 3.67
CA SER A 245 -23.65 8.17 3.25
C SER A 245 -24.16 6.79 2.83
N HIS A 246 -23.31 5.76 2.87
CA HIS A 246 -23.63 4.37 2.47
C HIS A 246 -24.28 4.28 1.09
N LYS A 247 -23.82 5.08 0.12
CA LYS A 247 -24.24 4.96 -1.27
C LYS A 247 -23.83 3.62 -1.83
N GLU A 248 -24.70 3.07 -2.67
CA GLU A 248 -24.40 1.84 -3.41
C GLU A 248 -23.16 1.99 -4.27
N TRP A 249 -22.39 0.92 -4.35
CA TRP A 249 -21.24 0.79 -5.22
C TRP A 249 -21.05 -0.70 -5.62
N HIS A 250 -20.37 -0.93 -6.74
CA HIS A 250 -20.15 -2.25 -7.29
C HIS A 250 -18.66 -2.53 -7.43
N SER A 251 -18.25 -3.73 -7.00
CA SER A 251 -16.88 -4.18 -7.26
C SER A 251 -16.66 -4.36 -8.77
N PRO A 252 -15.58 -3.81 -9.36
CA PRO A 252 -15.26 -4.10 -10.76
C PRO A 252 -14.96 -5.58 -11.01
N PHE A 253 -14.64 -6.35 -9.97
CA PHE A 253 -14.38 -7.79 -10.03
C PHE A 253 -15.65 -8.65 -9.86
N ASN A 254 -16.73 -8.08 -9.32
CA ASN A 254 -18.04 -8.70 -9.18
C ASN A 254 -19.14 -7.64 -9.33
N PRO A 255 -19.45 -7.22 -10.57
CA PRO A 255 -20.39 -6.12 -10.83
C PRO A 255 -21.84 -6.39 -10.39
N ASP A 256 -22.22 -7.65 -10.21
CA ASP A 256 -23.58 -8.02 -9.80
C ASP A 256 -23.79 -7.88 -8.27
N GLU A 257 -22.71 -7.77 -7.51
CA GLU A 257 -22.76 -7.56 -6.07
C GLU A 257 -22.90 -6.08 -5.73
N ILE A 258 -24.06 -5.71 -5.18
CA ILE A 258 -24.32 -4.37 -4.66
C ILE A 258 -23.76 -4.28 -3.25
N ARG A 259 -22.94 -3.28 -3.01
CA ARG A 259 -22.31 -3.00 -1.71
C ARG A 259 -22.61 -1.58 -1.28
N THR A 260 -22.63 -1.36 0.04
CA THR A 260 -22.86 -0.05 0.66
C THR A 260 -21.80 0.28 1.72
N ASP A 261 -20.82 -0.58 1.88
CA ASP A 261 -19.79 -0.40 2.89
C ASP A 261 -19.14 0.97 2.80
N SER A 262 -18.92 1.59 3.95
CA SER A 262 -17.99 2.71 4.07
C SER A 262 -16.54 2.23 4.04
N PHE A 263 -15.59 3.14 3.79
CA PHE A 263 -14.18 2.80 3.81
C PHE A 263 -13.70 2.34 5.20
N TYR A 264 -14.29 2.86 6.28
CA TYR A 264 -13.98 2.41 7.63
C TYR A 264 -14.43 0.96 7.87
N GLU A 265 -15.60 0.57 7.39
CA GLU A 265 -16.05 -0.82 7.47
C GLU A 265 -15.20 -1.75 6.62
N LEU A 266 -14.73 -1.27 5.45
CA LEU A 266 -13.77 -2.04 4.63
C LEU A 266 -12.43 -2.20 5.33
N PHE A 267 -11.97 -1.16 6.03
CA PHE A 267 -10.74 -1.23 6.83
C PHE A 267 -10.86 -2.27 7.95
N ASP A 268 -11.98 -2.28 8.68
CA ASP A 268 -12.22 -3.27 9.75
C ASP A 268 -12.33 -4.70 9.17
N LYS A 269 -13.00 -4.87 8.03
CA LYS A 269 -13.04 -6.17 7.33
C LYS A 269 -11.66 -6.65 6.89
N ALA A 270 -10.85 -5.74 6.36
CA ALA A 270 -9.48 -6.05 5.96
C ALA A 270 -8.59 -6.41 7.15
N HIS A 271 -8.80 -5.75 8.29
CA HIS A 271 -8.12 -6.06 9.55
C HIS A 271 -8.42 -7.50 10.01
N LEU A 272 -9.69 -7.88 10.07
CA LEU A 272 -10.11 -9.24 10.43
C LEU A 272 -9.57 -10.28 9.45
N ARG A 273 -9.61 -9.97 8.15
CA ARG A 273 -9.04 -10.82 7.10
C ARG A 273 -7.53 -10.99 7.25
N SER A 274 -6.83 -9.92 7.62
CA SER A 274 -5.39 -9.99 7.91
C SER A 274 -5.08 -10.94 9.06
N ILE A 275 -5.84 -10.88 10.14
CA ILE A 275 -5.69 -11.77 11.29
C ILE A 275 -5.92 -13.23 10.88
N GLU A 276 -6.95 -13.52 10.09
CA GLU A 276 -7.24 -14.86 9.57
C GLU A 276 -6.07 -15.41 8.73
N LEU A 277 -5.59 -14.64 7.76
CA LEU A 277 -4.51 -15.05 6.87
C LEU A 277 -3.18 -15.21 7.64
N ILE A 278 -2.85 -14.27 8.53
CA ILE A 278 -1.67 -14.35 9.38
C ILE A 278 -1.73 -15.58 10.28
N SER A 279 -2.87 -15.82 10.93
CA SER A 279 -3.05 -16.99 11.79
C SER A 279 -2.91 -18.31 11.02
N THR A 280 -3.42 -18.37 9.79
CA THR A 280 -3.28 -19.52 8.90
C THR A 280 -1.81 -19.74 8.53
N ALA A 281 -1.08 -18.68 8.16
CA ALA A 281 0.36 -18.76 7.87
C ALA A 281 1.19 -19.21 9.09
N MET A 282 0.83 -18.72 10.29
CA MET A 282 1.51 -19.07 11.54
C MET A 282 1.31 -20.53 11.91
N ARG A 283 0.13 -21.10 11.72
CA ARG A 283 -0.11 -22.54 11.90
C ARG A 283 0.63 -23.41 10.89
N GLY A 284 1.10 -22.84 9.79
CA GLY A 284 1.74 -23.58 8.70
C GLY A 284 0.76 -24.13 7.67
N ASP A 285 -0.49 -23.70 7.72
CA ASP A 285 -1.53 -24.07 6.79
C ASP A 285 -1.36 -23.33 5.45
N SER A 286 -1.90 -23.91 4.38
CA SER A 286 -1.87 -23.28 3.05
C SER A 286 -2.82 -22.09 2.98
N LEU A 287 -2.32 -20.95 2.50
CA LEU A 287 -3.13 -19.77 2.21
C LEU A 287 -3.96 -19.91 0.94
N LYS A 288 -3.67 -20.92 0.10
CA LYS A 288 -4.21 -21.04 -1.26
C LYS A 288 -5.73 -20.95 -1.31
N GLU A 289 -6.43 -21.67 -0.46
CA GLU A 289 -7.91 -21.70 -0.49
C GLU A 289 -8.53 -20.34 -0.11
N LEU A 290 -7.85 -19.58 0.74
CA LEU A 290 -8.34 -18.27 1.21
C LEU A 290 -8.07 -17.13 0.23
N VAL A 291 -7.09 -17.30 -0.69
CA VAL A 291 -6.65 -16.21 -1.58
C VAL A 291 -6.76 -16.56 -3.07
N HIS A 292 -7.09 -17.82 -3.42
CA HIS A 292 -7.15 -18.25 -4.81
C HIS A 292 -8.18 -17.46 -5.63
N GLY A 293 -7.75 -16.92 -6.76
CA GLY A 293 -8.59 -16.16 -7.65
C GLY A 293 -9.00 -14.76 -7.15
N ILE A 294 -8.49 -14.34 -5.99
CA ILE A 294 -8.74 -13.01 -5.44
C ILE A 294 -7.54 -12.13 -5.76
N PRO A 295 -7.67 -11.10 -6.61
CA PRO A 295 -6.57 -10.21 -6.96
C PRO A 295 -6.17 -9.31 -5.78
N PHE A 296 -4.98 -8.69 -5.88
CA PHE A 296 -4.58 -7.65 -4.93
C PHE A 296 -5.49 -6.42 -5.02
N GLY A 297 -5.93 -6.05 -6.22
CA GLY A 297 -6.77 -4.88 -6.42
C GLY A 297 -6.85 -4.49 -7.88
#